data_2a19ba338cf76251cafb9c0980bb1363
#
_entry.id   2a19ba338cf76251cafb9c0980bb1363
#
_cell.length_a   1.000
_cell.length_b   1.000
_cell.length_c   1.000
_cell.angle_alpha   90.00
_cell.angle_beta   90.00
_cell.angle_gamma   90.00
#
_symmetry.space_group_name_H-M   'P 1'
#
loop_
_entity.id
_entity.type
_entity.pdbx_description
1 polymer ?
#
loop_
_entity_poly.entity_id
_entity_poly.type
_entity_poly.pdbx_seq_one_letter_code
_entity_poly.pdbx_strand_id
1 'polypeptide(L)'
;MWSHIMNPHITDLSMPLLPGTMTVPTGPDLLQDLSAEAGKTVYNVGHAIPWGQKVSLYIWTKSLAAGAFLVSALGVGTGMVPDSPLLTWGALLLALLFLGITSVLLILDLKRPERFYTILLRPQWRSWLTIGAYILVVYGALLGLSFLAALFGATSFRHFLLWPGGVGAILAAIYTGFLFGQAKGRDLWLSPALPVHLLVQALVAGAALLALSLIHI
;
A
#
# COMPACT_ATOMS: atom_id res chain seq x y z
N MET A 1 -41.45 10.46 13.33
CA MET A 1 -41.77 9.66 12.13
C MET A 1 -40.87 8.41 12.12
N TRP A 2 -40.96 7.61 13.20
CA TRP A 2 -40.17 6.39 13.47
C TRP A 2 -41.07 5.33 14.12
N SER A 3 -42.18 4.93 13.45
CA SER A 3 -43.19 4.03 14.04
C SER A 3 -43.59 2.86 13.11
N HIS A 4 -42.76 2.44 12.19
CA HIS A 4 -43.14 1.35 11.27
C HIS A 4 -42.08 0.28 11.02
N ILE A 5 -41.32 -0.12 12.04
CA ILE A 5 -40.54 -1.39 11.96
C ILE A 5 -40.67 -2.11 13.30
N MET A 6 -41.89 -2.41 13.73
CA MET A 6 -42.12 -3.51 14.67
C MET A 6 -42.83 -4.62 13.91
N ASN A 7 -42.09 -5.68 13.64
CA ASN A 7 -42.64 -6.90 13.07
C ASN A 7 -43.57 -7.57 14.08
N PRO A 8 -44.92 -7.69 13.83
CA PRO A 8 -45.86 -8.17 14.81
C PRO A 8 -45.84 -9.70 15.03
N HIS A 9 -44.85 -10.42 14.51
CA HIS A 9 -44.77 -11.88 14.60
C HIS A 9 -43.85 -12.43 15.70
N ILE A 10 -43.36 -11.60 16.64
CA ILE A 10 -42.51 -12.09 17.75
C ILE A 10 -43.32 -12.19 19.07
N THR A 11 -44.62 -12.31 19.03
CA THR A 11 -45.43 -12.53 20.24
C THR A 11 -45.89 -13.97 20.46
N ASP A 12 -45.46 -14.91 19.62
CA ASP A 12 -45.79 -16.33 19.84
C ASP A 12 -44.57 -17.06 20.43
N LEU A 13 -44.32 -16.83 21.72
CA LEU A 13 -43.35 -17.56 22.55
C LEU A 13 -43.91 -18.90 23.07
N SER A 14 -44.88 -19.50 22.38
CA SER A 14 -45.28 -20.87 22.65
C SER A 14 -44.33 -21.83 21.90
N MET A 15 -43.12 -21.97 22.43
CA MET A 15 -42.29 -23.13 22.07
C MET A 15 -43.07 -24.40 22.50
N PRO A 16 -43.37 -25.34 21.56
CA PRO A 16 -43.87 -26.63 21.95
C PRO A 16 -42.78 -27.29 22.80
N LEU A 17 -43.09 -27.55 24.08
CA LEU A 17 -42.30 -28.42 24.94
C LEU A 17 -42.23 -29.78 24.26
N LEU A 18 -41.13 -30.07 23.59
CA LEU A 18 -40.85 -31.39 23.06
C LEU A 18 -40.78 -32.38 24.22
N PRO A 19 -41.55 -33.43 24.23
CA PRO A 19 -41.44 -34.49 25.23
C PRO A 19 -40.20 -35.35 24.92
N GLY A 20 -39.09 -34.89 25.42
CA GLY A 20 -37.81 -35.60 25.42
C GLY A 20 -37.04 -35.09 26.61
N THR A 21 -36.78 -35.94 27.56
CA THR A 21 -35.95 -35.69 28.72
C THR A 21 -34.66 -35.04 28.26
N MET A 22 -34.51 -33.71 28.47
CA MET A 22 -33.21 -33.07 28.39
C MET A 22 -32.36 -33.69 29.49
N THR A 23 -31.58 -34.70 29.13
CA THR A 23 -30.45 -35.13 29.94
C THR A 23 -29.43 -34.00 29.86
N VAL A 24 -29.33 -33.23 30.95
CA VAL A 24 -28.22 -32.30 31.09
C VAL A 24 -26.95 -33.13 31.12
N PRO A 25 -26.07 -33.05 30.15
CA PRO A 25 -24.80 -33.80 30.18
C PRO A 25 -24.02 -33.30 31.37
N THR A 26 -23.80 -34.17 32.34
CA THR A 26 -23.01 -33.89 33.54
C THR A 26 -21.69 -34.63 33.39
N GLY A 27 -20.58 -33.91 33.40
CA GLY A 27 -19.29 -34.55 33.45
C GLY A 27 -18.27 -34.06 32.43
N PRO A 28 -17.17 -34.78 32.30
CA PRO A 28 -16.08 -34.42 31.37
C PRO A 28 -16.49 -34.26 29.92
N ASP A 29 -17.56 -34.93 29.49
CA ASP A 29 -18.09 -34.83 28.11
C ASP A 29 -18.60 -33.41 27.79
N LEU A 30 -19.23 -32.74 28.77
CA LEU A 30 -19.73 -31.37 28.60
C LEU A 30 -18.59 -30.36 28.41
N LEU A 31 -17.50 -30.55 29.17
CA LEU A 31 -16.30 -29.71 29.04
C LEU A 31 -15.59 -29.98 27.70
N GLN A 32 -15.64 -31.21 27.22
CA GLN A 32 -15.04 -31.59 25.95
C GLN A 32 -15.84 -31.06 24.76
N ASP A 33 -17.18 -31.11 24.83
CA ASP A 33 -18.06 -30.51 23.82
C ASP A 33 -17.98 -28.99 23.81
N LEU A 34 -17.99 -28.32 24.98
CA LEU A 34 -17.82 -26.88 25.08
C LEU A 34 -16.44 -26.41 24.60
N SER A 35 -15.38 -27.20 24.87
CA SER A 35 -14.04 -26.89 24.37
C SER A 35 -13.92 -27.12 22.88
N ALA A 36 -14.58 -28.14 22.32
CA ALA A 36 -14.62 -28.43 20.89
C ALA A 36 -15.44 -27.37 20.14
N GLU A 37 -16.54 -26.88 20.70
CA GLU A 37 -17.32 -25.78 20.13
C GLU A 37 -16.61 -24.43 20.28
N ALA A 38 -16.01 -24.12 21.42
CA ALA A 38 -15.24 -22.90 21.64
C ALA A 38 -14.04 -22.82 20.72
N GLY A 39 -13.40 -23.96 20.38
CA GLY A 39 -12.30 -24.02 19.42
C GLY A 39 -12.72 -23.85 17.95
N LYS A 40 -13.97 -24.16 17.61
CA LYS A 40 -14.45 -24.06 16.22
C LYS A 40 -14.89 -22.66 15.79
N THR A 41 -15.29 -21.80 16.72
CA THR A 41 -16.05 -20.60 16.38
C THR A 41 -15.20 -19.38 16.05
N VAL A 42 -13.91 -19.34 16.42
CA VAL A 42 -13.14 -18.09 16.38
C VAL A 42 -12.22 -17.98 15.16
N TYR A 43 -11.77 -19.08 14.55
CA TYR A 43 -10.71 -19.02 13.54
C TYR A 43 -11.06 -19.54 12.14
N ASN A 44 -12.28 -20.03 11.91
CA ASN A 44 -12.63 -20.67 10.63
C ASN A 44 -13.61 -19.85 9.77
N VAL A 45 -13.72 -18.55 10.01
CA VAL A 45 -14.40 -17.65 9.08
C VAL A 45 -13.43 -17.41 7.93
N GLY A 46 -13.76 -17.89 6.73
CA GLY A 46 -12.98 -17.63 5.51
C GLY A 46 -12.87 -16.13 5.27
N HIS A 47 -11.79 -15.53 5.74
CA HIS A 47 -11.50 -14.13 5.47
C HIS A 47 -11.07 -14.01 4.00
N ALA A 48 -11.87 -13.33 3.19
CA ALA A 48 -11.45 -12.94 1.86
C ALA A 48 -10.10 -12.23 1.97
N ILE A 49 -9.11 -12.67 1.18
CA ILE A 49 -7.79 -12.03 1.14
C ILE A 49 -7.99 -10.66 0.48
N PRO A 50 -7.96 -9.54 1.23
CA PRO A 50 -8.26 -8.21 0.68
C PRO A 50 -7.17 -7.71 -0.27
N TRP A 51 -5.96 -8.29 -0.19
CA TRP A 51 -4.79 -7.86 -0.94
C TRP A 51 -4.24 -9.02 -1.77
N GLY A 52 -4.41 -8.94 -3.11
CA GLY A 52 -3.91 -9.95 -4.04
C GLY A 52 -2.44 -9.73 -4.42
N GLN A 53 -1.92 -10.61 -5.28
CA GLN A 53 -0.55 -10.54 -5.82
C GLN A 53 -0.24 -9.19 -6.48
N LYS A 54 -1.22 -8.53 -7.10
CA LYS A 54 -1.07 -7.21 -7.73
C LYS A 54 -0.62 -6.16 -6.73
N VAL A 55 -1.18 -6.20 -5.50
CA VAL A 55 -0.82 -5.25 -4.44
C VAL A 55 0.62 -5.46 -3.99
N SER A 56 1.06 -6.69 -3.82
CA SER A 56 2.47 -6.99 -3.48
C SER A 56 3.43 -6.52 -4.58
N LEU A 57 3.08 -6.74 -5.84
CA LEU A 57 3.88 -6.30 -6.98
C LEU A 57 3.97 -4.78 -7.07
N TYR A 58 2.86 -4.05 -6.88
CA TYR A 58 2.93 -2.59 -6.96
C TYR A 58 3.71 -1.97 -5.79
N ILE A 59 3.67 -2.56 -4.58
CA ILE A 59 4.48 -2.12 -3.46
C ILE A 59 5.96 -2.32 -3.78
N TRP A 60 6.32 -3.47 -4.33
CA TRP A 60 7.70 -3.80 -4.69
C TRP A 60 8.23 -2.85 -5.78
N THR A 61 7.50 -2.71 -6.90
CA THR A 61 7.92 -1.82 -8.01
C THR A 61 7.98 -0.36 -7.58
N LYS A 62 7.05 0.08 -6.73
CA LYS A 62 7.05 1.41 -6.14
C LYS A 62 8.29 1.65 -5.26
N SER A 63 8.66 0.65 -4.45
CA SER A 63 9.86 0.72 -3.60
C SER A 63 11.13 0.83 -4.45
N LEU A 64 11.22 0.11 -5.56
CA LEU A 64 12.32 0.24 -6.52
C LEU A 64 12.35 1.63 -7.15
N ALA A 65 11.21 2.16 -7.59
CA ALA A 65 11.12 3.49 -8.19
C ALA A 65 11.55 4.59 -7.22
N ALA A 66 10.97 4.57 -6.01
CA ALA A 66 11.28 5.56 -4.99
C ALA A 66 12.72 5.45 -4.50
N GLY A 67 13.18 4.23 -4.22
CA GLY A 67 14.51 3.97 -3.69
C GLY A 67 15.63 4.30 -4.66
N ALA A 68 15.51 3.92 -5.94
CA ALA A 68 16.53 4.22 -6.95
C ALA A 68 16.78 5.73 -7.07
N PHE A 69 15.71 6.53 -7.14
CA PHE A 69 15.85 7.98 -7.19
C PHE A 69 16.35 8.56 -5.86
N LEU A 70 15.80 8.12 -4.71
CA LEU A 70 16.15 8.64 -3.41
C LEU A 70 17.62 8.41 -3.05
N VAL A 71 18.14 7.21 -3.32
CA VAL A 71 19.57 6.88 -3.10
C VAL A 71 20.47 7.77 -3.97
N SER A 72 20.10 7.95 -5.25
CA SER A 72 20.83 8.84 -6.16
C SER A 72 20.75 10.31 -5.69
N ALA A 73 19.55 10.77 -5.29
CA ALA A 73 19.34 12.14 -4.81
C ALA A 73 20.13 12.44 -3.52
N LEU A 74 20.15 11.49 -2.58
CA LEU A 74 20.96 11.62 -1.36
C LEU A 74 22.46 11.58 -1.68
N GLY A 75 22.92 10.62 -2.47
CA GLY A 75 24.33 10.47 -2.80
C GLY A 75 24.90 11.71 -3.51
N VAL A 76 24.24 12.15 -4.57
CA VAL A 76 24.67 13.32 -5.37
C VAL A 76 24.32 14.63 -4.67
N GLY A 77 23.13 14.73 -4.09
CA GLY A 77 22.66 15.96 -3.44
C GLY A 77 23.45 16.36 -2.19
N THR A 78 23.98 15.37 -1.43
CA THR A 78 24.88 15.62 -0.29
C THR A 78 26.36 15.70 -0.69
N GLY A 79 26.70 15.45 -1.94
CA GLY A 79 28.08 15.42 -2.41
C GLY A 79 28.89 14.20 -1.98
N MET A 80 28.24 13.16 -1.41
CA MET A 80 28.89 11.89 -1.03
C MET A 80 29.38 11.10 -2.23
N VAL A 81 28.64 11.21 -3.34
CA VAL A 81 28.96 10.52 -4.59
C VAL A 81 29.03 11.55 -5.71
N PRO A 82 30.08 11.51 -6.56
CA PRO A 82 30.17 12.42 -7.69
C PRO A 82 29.02 12.15 -8.67
N ASP A 83 28.53 13.22 -9.30
CA ASP A 83 27.52 13.11 -10.34
C ASP A 83 28.10 12.38 -11.54
N SER A 84 27.57 11.20 -11.81
CA SER A 84 28.01 10.37 -12.92
C SER A 84 26.86 10.12 -13.91
N PRO A 85 27.16 9.87 -15.20
CA PRO A 85 26.11 9.54 -16.18
C PRO A 85 25.22 8.38 -15.73
N LEU A 86 25.78 7.41 -15.02
CA LEU A 86 25.03 6.27 -14.50
C LEU A 86 24.01 6.69 -13.45
N LEU A 87 24.40 7.54 -12.48
CA LEU A 87 23.46 8.04 -11.46
C LEU A 87 22.44 9.01 -12.06
N THR A 88 22.88 9.82 -13.04
CA THR A 88 21.99 10.76 -13.72
C THR A 88 20.96 10.05 -14.58
N TRP A 89 21.37 9.15 -15.44
CA TRP A 89 20.48 8.49 -16.40
C TRP A 89 19.94 7.16 -15.87
N GLY A 90 20.81 6.32 -15.29
CA GLY A 90 20.44 4.98 -14.82
C GLY A 90 19.41 5.04 -13.71
N ALA A 91 19.67 5.79 -12.64
CA ALA A 91 18.74 5.91 -11.52
C ALA A 91 17.41 6.56 -11.95
N LEU A 92 17.46 7.57 -12.81
CA LEU A 92 16.30 8.30 -13.28
C LEU A 92 15.42 7.45 -14.21
N LEU A 93 16.02 6.75 -15.18
CA LEU A 93 15.31 5.85 -16.10
C LEU A 93 14.69 4.66 -15.35
N LEU A 94 15.41 4.06 -14.40
CA LEU A 94 14.90 2.99 -13.57
C LEU A 94 13.74 3.48 -12.71
N ALA A 95 13.85 4.67 -12.10
CA ALA A 95 12.78 5.26 -11.32
C ALA A 95 11.52 5.50 -12.17
N LEU A 96 11.66 6.07 -13.37
CA LEU A 96 10.55 6.30 -14.30
C LEU A 96 9.92 4.98 -14.78
N LEU A 97 10.74 3.98 -15.13
CA LEU A 97 10.28 2.67 -15.57
C LEU A 97 9.42 2.00 -14.49
N PHE A 98 9.97 1.89 -13.26
CA PHE A 98 9.27 1.23 -12.16
C PHE A 98 8.08 2.04 -11.66
N LEU A 99 8.12 3.37 -11.73
CA LEU A 99 6.96 4.21 -11.43
C LEU A 99 5.84 4.00 -12.47
N GLY A 100 6.19 3.88 -13.76
CA GLY A 100 5.25 3.55 -14.82
C GLY A 100 4.57 2.20 -14.58
N ILE A 101 5.36 1.16 -14.29
CA ILE A 101 4.84 -0.18 -13.95
C ILE A 101 3.93 -0.10 -12.72
N THR A 102 4.34 0.61 -11.66
CA THR A 102 3.55 0.82 -10.45
C THR A 102 2.21 1.47 -10.76
N SER A 103 2.19 2.51 -11.59
CA SER A 103 0.98 3.23 -11.98
C SER A 103 0.03 2.35 -12.76
N VAL A 104 0.54 1.54 -13.70
CA VAL A 104 -0.25 0.56 -14.46
C VAL A 104 -0.84 -0.49 -13.52
N LEU A 105 -0.03 -1.07 -12.62
CA LEU A 105 -0.51 -2.07 -11.67
C LEU A 105 -1.60 -1.50 -10.75
N LEU A 106 -1.43 -0.25 -10.29
CA LEU A 106 -2.42 0.43 -9.45
C LEU A 106 -3.75 0.63 -10.19
N ILE A 107 -3.70 1.05 -11.45
CA ILE A 107 -4.91 1.23 -12.28
C ILE A 107 -5.60 -0.11 -12.53
N LEU A 108 -4.83 -1.17 -12.83
CA LEU A 108 -5.36 -2.52 -13.07
C LEU A 108 -5.92 -3.20 -11.81
N ASP A 109 -5.56 -2.73 -10.63
CA ASP A 109 -6.10 -3.22 -9.36
C ASP A 109 -7.43 -2.55 -8.99
N LEU A 110 -7.81 -1.45 -9.66
CA LEU A 110 -9.12 -0.83 -9.48
C LEU A 110 -10.22 -1.73 -10.06
N LYS A 111 -11.32 -1.90 -9.33
CA LYS A 111 -12.51 -2.63 -9.84
C LYS A 111 -13.06 -2.04 -11.15
N ARG A 112 -12.83 -0.75 -11.40
CA ARG A 112 -13.23 -0.02 -12.62
C ARG A 112 -12.10 0.89 -13.06
N PRO A 113 -11.10 0.36 -13.80
CA PRO A 113 -9.92 1.12 -14.22
C PRO A 113 -10.27 2.33 -15.10
N GLU A 114 -11.35 2.22 -15.88
CA GLU A 114 -11.85 3.31 -16.74
C GLU A 114 -12.28 4.56 -15.95
N ARG A 115 -12.51 4.44 -14.65
CA ARG A 115 -12.88 5.56 -13.77
C ARG A 115 -11.70 6.16 -13.00
N PHE A 116 -10.49 5.75 -13.30
CA PHE A 116 -9.30 6.27 -12.62
C PHE A 116 -9.21 7.80 -12.73
N TYR A 117 -9.54 8.38 -13.88
CA TYR A 117 -9.54 9.83 -14.08
C TYR A 117 -10.50 10.57 -13.11
N THR A 118 -11.57 9.94 -12.64
CA THR A 118 -12.49 10.57 -11.68
C THR A 118 -11.87 10.78 -10.31
N ILE A 119 -10.89 9.94 -9.93
CA ILE A 119 -10.12 10.10 -8.69
C ILE A 119 -9.28 11.37 -8.75
N LEU A 120 -8.76 11.71 -9.95
CA LEU A 120 -7.97 12.92 -10.17
C LEU A 120 -8.85 14.17 -10.35
N LEU A 121 -10.01 14.06 -11.03
CA LEU A 121 -10.88 15.21 -11.31
C LEU A 121 -11.81 15.57 -10.13
N ARG A 122 -12.17 14.60 -9.28
CA ARG A 122 -13.04 14.80 -8.12
C ARG A 122 -12.40 14.18 -6.86
N PRO A 123 -11.31 14.78 -6.34
CA PRO A 123 -10.55 14.20 -5.25
C PRO A 123 -11.35 14.13 -3.96
N GLN A 124 -11.33 12.97 -3.32
CA GLN A 124 -11.80 12.78 -1.96
C GLN A 124 -10.58 12.82 -1.01
N TRP A 125 -10.25 13.99 -0.50
CA TRP A 125 -9.07 14.21 0.35
C TRP A 125 -9.04 13.40 1.65
N ARG A 126 -10.15 12.79 2.04
CA ARG A 126 -10.23 11.88 3.20
C ARG A 126 -9.78 10.44 2.88
N SER A 127 -9.51 10.14 1.62
CA SER A 127 -9.07 8.82 1.15
C SER A 127 -7.56 8.82 0.89
N TRP A 128 -6.83 7.96 1.59
CA TRP A 128 -5.40 7.75 1.35
C TRP A 128 -5.09 7.22 -0.05
N LEU A 129 -6.04 6.55 -0.70
CA LEU A 129 -5.91 6.16 -2.10
C LEU A 129 -5.82 7.38 -3.02
N THR A 130 -6.69 8.39 -2.81
CA THR A 130 -6.66 9.64 -3.57
C THR A 130 -5.37 10.42 -3.30
N ILE A 131 -4.99 10.58 -2.02
CA ILE A 131 -3.74 11.24 -1.64
C ILE A 131 -2.54 10.55 -2.30
N GLY A 132 -2.51 9.20 -2.25
CA GLY A 132 -1.46 8.41 -2.88
C GLY A 132 -1.39 8.60 -4.40
N ALA A 133 -2.54 8.66 -5.10
CA ALA A 133 -2.58 8.93 -6.53
C ALA A 133 -1.96 10.31 -6.87
N TYR A 134 -2.27 11.34 -6.10
CA TYR A 134 -1.66 12.66 -6.29
C TYR A 134 -0.16 12.66 -5.97
N ILE A 135 0.27 11.97 -4.92
CA ILE A 135 1.71 11.83 -4.61
C ILE A 135 2.45 11.19 -5.79
N LEU A 136 1.91 10.11 -6.37
CA LEU A 136 2.53 9.44 -7.51
C LEU A 136 2.54 10.33 -8.76
N VAL A 137 1.48 11.10 -9.02
CA VAL A 137 1.43 12.06 -10.15
C VAL A 137 2.45 13.16 -9.98
N VAL A 138 2.53 13.79 -8.80
CA VAL A 138 3.51 14.84 -8.50
C VAL A 138 4.94 14.30 -8.58
N TYR A 139 5.17 13.13 -7.99
CA TYR A 139 6.47 12.47 -8.06
C TYR A 139 6.85 12.13 -9.51
N GLY A 140 5.93 11.61 -10.30
CA GLY A 140 6.14 11.34 -11.72
C GLY A 140 6.45 12.61 -12.53
N ALA A 141 5.77 13.73 -12.23
CA ALA A 141 6.06 15.02 -12.84
C ALA A 141 7.47 15.53 -12.48
N LEU A 142 7.90 15.39 -11.22
CA LEU A 142 9.24 15.76 -10.79
C LEU A 142 10.32 14.91 -11.48
N LEU A 143 10.11 13.60 -11.60
CA LEU A 143 11.00 12.71 -12.35
C LEU A 143 11.03 13.08 -13.85
N GLY A 144 9.86 13.37 -14.44
CA GLY A 144 9.77 13.81 -15.83
C GLY A 144 10.52 15.13 -16.08
N LEU A 145 10.37 16.11 -15.20
CA LEU A 145 11.12 17.37 -15.25
C LEU A 145 12.62 17.13 -15.07
N SER A 146 13.02 16.24 -14.16
CA SER A 146 14.44 15.86 -13.99
C SER A 146 15.00 15.20 -15.23
N PHE A 147 14.20 14.38 -15.92
CA PHE A 147 14.56 13.75 -17.19
C PHE A 147 14.74 14.80 -18.31
N LEU A 148 13.81 15.73 -18.42
CA LEU A 148 13.93 16.83 -19.40
C LEU A 148 15.14 17.71 -19.10
N ALA A 149 15.38 18.04 -17.82
CA ALA A 149 16.55 18.80 -17.41
C ALA A 149 17.86 18.08 -17.77
N ALA A 150 17.92 16.76 -17.60
CA ALA A 150 19.08 15.95 -18.01
C ALA A 150 19.24 15.95 -19.54
N LEU A 151 18.13 15.82 -20.28
CA LEU A 151 18.14 15.79 -21.75
C LEU A 151 18.64 17.10 -22.36
N PHE A 152 18.24 18.24 -21.78
CA PHE A 152 18.66 19.57 -22.24
C PHE A 152 19.96 20.08 -21.60
N GLY A 153 20.64 19.26 -20.81
CA GLY A 153 21.89 19.63 -20.15
C GLY A 153 21.73 20.71 -19.05
N ALA A 154 20.52 20.94 -18.55
CA ALA A 154 20.24 21.91 -17.50
C ALA A 154 20.64 21.38 -16.10
N THR A 155 21.95 21.21 -15.88
CA THR A 155 22.52 20.57 -14.69
C THR A 155 22.09 21.27 -13.38
N SER A 156 22.17 22.60 -13.31
CA SER A 156 21.77 23.36 -12.11
C SER A 156 20.30 23.15 -11.75
N PHE A 157 19.40 23.13 -12.75
CA PHE A 157 17.98 22.88 -12.54
C PHE A 157 17.73 21.44 -12.11
N ARG A 158 18.44 20.47 -12.69
CA ARG A 158 18.37 19.07 -12.27
C ARG A 158 18.84 18.89 -10.83
N HIS A 159 19.96 19.51 -10.44
CA HIS A 159 20.43 19.48 -9.05
C HIS A 159 19.39 20.08 -8.07
N PHE A 160 18.73 21.16 -8.46
CA PHE A 160 17.62 21.71 -7.67
C PHE A 160 16.48 20.69 -7.51
N LEU A 161 16.14 19.95 -8.57
CA LEU A 161 15.04 18.95 -8.57
C LEU A 161 15.37 17.70 -7.73
N LEU A 162 16.63 17.43 -7.37
CA LEU A 162 16.98 16.30 -6.51
C LEU A 162 16.26 16.37 -5.15
N TRP A 163 16.14 17.56 -4.56
CA TRP A 163 15.52 17.73 -3.25
C TRP A 163 13.99 17.55 -3.27
N PRO A 164 13.22 18.28 -4.08
CA PRO A 164 11.77 18.05 -4.16
C PRO A 164 11.45 16.66 -4.70
N GLY A 165 12.24 16.12 -5.63
CA GLY A 165 12.11 14.74 -6.10
C GLY A 165 12.37 13.72 -5.01
N GLY A 166 13.39 13.94 -4.16
CA GLY A 166 13.68 13.13 -2.98
C GLY A 166 12.53 13.12 -1.98
N VAL A 167 11.94 14.29 -1.69
CA VAL A 167 10.73 14.38 -0.85
C VAL A 167 9.57 13.62 -1.50
N GLY A 168 9.36 13.76 -2.82
CA GLY A 168 8.36 13.00 -3.56
C GLY A 168 8.57 11.49 -3.46
N ALA A 169 9.82 11.03 -3.55
CA ALA A 169 10.19 9.62 -3.38
C ALA A 169 9.89 9.11 -1.96
N ILE A 170 10.21 9.88 -0.92
CA ILE A 170 9.88 9.54 0.46
C ILE A 170 8.36 9.40 0.62
N LEU A 171 7.60 10.39 0.17
CA LEU A 171 6.14 10.37 0.23
C LEU A 171 5.56 9.18 -0.54
N ALA A 172 6.10 8.88 -1.73
CA ALA A 172 5.71 7.71 -2.53
C ALA A 172 6.04 6.40 -1.82
N ALA A 173 7.13 6.31 -1.06
CA ALA A 173 7.45 5.12 -0.27
C ALA A 173 6.46 4.90 0.88
N ILE A 174 6.17 5.95 1.68
CA ILE A 174 5.47 5.82 2.96
C ILE A 174 3.94 5.83 2.88
N TYR A 175 3.32 6.46 1.84
CA TYR A 175 1.86 6.66 1.80
C TYR A 175 1.06 5.36 1.89
N THR A 176 1.57 4.25 1.37
CA THR A 176 0.90 2.95 1.46
C THR A 176 0.83 2.40 2.88
N GLY A 177 1.76 2.79 3.75
CA GLY A 177 1.66 2.47 5.18
C GLY A 177 0.39 3.06 5.80
N PHE A 178 0.06 4.30 5.46
CA PHE A 178 -1.17 4.96 5.89
C PHE A 178 -2.41 4.39 5.20
N LEU A 179 -2.29 4.02 3.92
CA LEU A 179 -3.37 3.35 3.19
C LEU A 179 -3.74 2.02 3.85
N PHE A 180 -2.75 1.22 4.23
CA PHE A 180 -2.98 -0.05 4.90
C PHE A 180 -3.51 0.12 6.32
N GLY A 181 -3.12 1.17 7.03
CA GLY A 181 -3.68 1.51 8.34
C GLY A 181 -5.18 1.79 8.34
N GLN A 182 -5.82 1.99 7.16
CA GLN A 182 -7.28 2.08 7.05
C GLN A 182 -7.98 0.71 7.08
N ALA A 183 -7.24 -0.39 6.91
CA ALA A 183 -7.79 -1.75 6.97
C ALA A 183 -8.00 -2.18 8.42
N LYS A 184 -9.19 -1.89 8.97
CA LYS A 184 -9.58 -2.25 10.33
C LYS A 184 -9.55 -3.77 10.53
N GLY A 185 -9.08 -4.22 11.71
CA GLY A 185 -9.09 -5.63 12.10
C GLY A 185 -7.81 -6.41 11.76
N ARG A 186 -6.71 -5.72 11.46
CA ARG A 186 -5.40 -6.33 11.22
C ARG A 186 -4.31 -5.54 11.95
N ASP A 187 -3.89 -6.01 13.10
CA ASP A 187 -2.99 -5.30 14.02
C ASP A 187 -1.62 -4.98 13.39
N LEU A 188 -1.09 -5.88 12.57
CA LEU A 188 0.20 -5.67 11.87
C LEU A 188 0.17 -4.42 10.96
N TRP A 189 -0.98 -4.13 10.34
CA TRP A 189 -1.14 -3.03 9.40
C TRP A 189 -1.46 -1.70 10.09
N LEU A 190 -1.86 -1.76 11.34
CA LEU A 190 -2.08 -0.60 12.21
C LEU A 190 -0.80 -0.13 12.90
N SER A 191 0.31 -0.86 12.72
CA SER A 191 1.59 -0.51 13.35
C SER A 191 2.10 0.85 12.85
N PRO A 192 2.41 1.80 13.75
CA PRO A 192 2.99 3.08 13.39
C PRO A 192 4.39 2.96 12.77
N ALA A 193 5.05 1.82 12.93
CA ALA A 193 6.35 1.53 12.32
C ALA A 193 6.26 1.16 10.84
N LEU A 194 5.06 0.83 10.30
CA LEU A 194 4.89 0.38 8.93
C LEU A 194 5.39 1.40 7.88
N PRO A 195 5.08 2.71 7.96
CA PRO A 195 5.61 3.69 7.02
C PRO A 195 7.15 3.77 7.03
N VAL A 196 7.76 3.68 8.22
CA VAL A 196 9.23 3.68 8.38
C VAL A 196 9.83 2.43 7.76
N HIS A 197 9.21 1.25 7.99
CA HIS A 197 9.63 -0.01 7.38
C HIS A 197 9.60 0.07 5.85
N LEU A 198 8.54 0.62 5.27
CA LEU A 198 8.42 0.80 3.82
C LEU A 198 9.47 1.75 3.25
N LEU A 199 9.84 2.80 4.00
CA LEU A 199 10.91 3.71 3.59
C LEU A 199 12.28 3.00 3.58
N VAL A 200 12.60 2.27 4.65
CA VAL A 200 13.85 1.48 4.74
C VAL A 200 13.90 0.43 3.63
N GLN A 201 12.78 -0.27 3.40
CA GLN A 201 12.66 -1.22 2.30
C GLN A 201 12.92 -0.56 0.93
N ALA A 202 12.39 0.64 0.71
CA ALA A 202 12.63 1.37 -0.54
C ALA A 202 14.11 1.73 -0.70
N LEU A 203 14.76 2.24 0.35
CA LEU A 203 16.20 2.57 0.32
C LEU A 203 17.05 1.33 0.00
N VAL A 204 16.81 0.21 0.69
CA VAL A 204 17.55 -1.04 0.47
C VAL A 204 17.32 -1.57 -0.95
N ALA A 205 16.06 -1.60 -1.41
CA ALA A 205 15.72 -2.08 -2.75
C ALA A 205 16.32 -1.19 -3.85
N GLY A 206 16.27 0.14 -3.67
CA GLY A 206 16.87 1.09 -4.61
C GLY A 206 18.38 1.01 -4.66
N ALA A 207 19.04 0.91 -3.49
CA ALA A 207 20.49 0.74 -3.41
C ALA A 207 20.94 -0.57 -4.08
N ALA A 208 20.23 -1.68 -3.82
CA ALA A 208 20.52 -2.98 -4.46
C ALA A 208 20.33 -2.92 -5.98
N LEU A 209 19.27 -2.27 -6.47
CA LEU A 209 19.00 -2.11 -7.89
C LEU A 209 20.12 -1.31 -8.58
N LEU A 210 20.56 -0.19 -7.96
CA LEU A 210 21.66 0.60 -8.49
C LEU A 210 23.00 -0.14 -8.44
N ALA A 211 23.28 -0.87 -7.36
CA ALA A 211 24.48 -1.70 -7.25
C ALA A 211 24.52 -2.79 -8.34
N LEU A 212 23.40 -3.48 -8.60
CA LEU A 212 23.30 -4.46 -9.69
C LEU A 212 23.49 -3.80 -11.07
N SER A 213 22.95 -2.60 -11.27
CA SER A 213 23.16 -1.83 -12.51
C SER A 213 24.63 -1.47 -12.70
N LEU A 214 25.36 -1.15 -11.62
CA LEU A 214 26.81 -0.86 -11.65
C LEU A 214 27.66 -2.08 -12.00
N ILE A 215 27.26 -3.27 -11.58
CA ILE A 215 28.03 -4.51 -11.82
C ILE A 215 27.95 -4.94 -13.30
N HIS A 216 26.85 -4.58 -13.98
CA HIS A 216 26.61 -4.99 -15.37
C HIS A 216 27.06 -3.98 -16.44
N ILE A 217 27.60 -2.83 -16.02
CA ILE A 217 28.17 -1.81 -16.91
C ILE A 217 29.70 -1.75 -16.77
#